data_07d4d3ce8579aea55501ba1188622fea
#
_entry.id   07d4d3ce8579aea55501ba1188622fea
#
_cell.length_a   1.000
_cell.length_b   1.000
_cell.length_c   1.000
_cell.angle_alpha   90.00
_cell.angle_beta   90.00
_cell.angle_gamma   90.00
#
_symmetry.space_group_name_H-M   'P 1'
#
loop_
_entity.id
_entity.type
_entity.pdbx_description
1 polymer ?
#
loop_
_entity_poly.entity_id
_entity_poly.type
_entity_poly.pdbx_seq_one_letter_code
_entity_poly.pdbx_strand_id
1 'polypeptide(L)'
;MENLQNFEVKNRKVDEAAREAVKNEPELLDGKINFSWSNWGFGQEDLFESVKRLKEAGIDYIELHGNRYGDDLGYEVPKVRKALDEFGLEVSGICGMFSPNSEMASSQGGIRQSAIDYLKRNIELGHELDAEYFLIVPAAVGRSEPIDAYEIDRSVETLAQVADELESAGIKGAIEPIRSAETSIVHTFAEAEKYIERLSHPAVQWINGDVYHMSQEESHIGEAILEYGDRLVNLHLADTNRRALGKGMLDLDTLLKALYAVGYSKGELYATAEPLGPGGNPYPAMHGKPDEGKLDDLVNDTVSYFRARESAVKKELG
;
A
#
# COMPACT_ATOMS: atom_id res chain seq x y z
N MET A 1 10.21 -24.76 -29.12
CA MET A 1 10.11 -24.07 -27.82
C MET A 1 10.82 -22.73 -27.99
N GLU A 2 10.11 -21.65 -27.77
CA GLU A 2 10.73 -20.33 -27.76
C GLU A 2 11.74 -20.28 -26.62
N ASN A 3 12.91 -19.70 -26.88
CA ASN A 3 13.99 -19.59 -25.87
C ASN A 3 13.76 -18.34 -25.02
N LEU A 4 12.66 -18.31 -24.25
CA LEU A 4 12.29 -17.20 -23.39
C LEU A 4 13.01 -17.27 -22.06
N GLN A 5 13.34 -16.11 -21.50
CA GLN A 5 13.78 -15.98 -20.11
C GLN A 5 12.63 -16.32 -19.15
N ASN A 6 12.94 -16.71 -17.92
CA ASN A 6 11.92 -17.09 -16.94
C ASN A 6 10.88 -15.97 -16.69
N PHE A 7 11.30 -14.72 -16.58
CA PHE A 7 10.41 -13.59 -16.39
C PHE A 7 9.51 -13.34 -17.62
N GLU A 8 10.00 -13.59 -18.84
CA GLU A 8 9.20 -13.45 -20.07
C GLU A 8 8.09 -14.50 -20.14
N VAL A 9 8.36 -15.73 -19.67
CA VAL A 9 7.34 -16.78 -19.54
C VAL A 9 6.26 -16.36 -18.57
N LYS A 10 6.63 -15.76 -17.45
CA LYS A 10 5.69 -15.29 -16.42
C LYS A 10 4.90 -14.07 -16.89
N ASN A 11 5.55 -13.10 -17.55
CA ASN A 11 4.86 -11.95 -18.17
C ASN A 11 3.81 -12.43 -19.19
N ARG A 12 4.13 -13.46 -20.00
CA ARG A 12 3.17 -14.03 -20.94
C ARG A 12 1.94 -14.62 -20.26
N LYS A 13 2.10 -15.33 -19.13
CA LYS A 13 0.96 -15.84 -18.35
C LYS A 13 0.07 -14.71 -17.84
N VAL A 14 0.66 -13.61 -17.40
CA VAL A 14 -0.10 -12.43 -16.97
C VAL A 14 -0.86 -11.82 -18.15
N ASP A 15 -0.23 -11.68 -19.31
CA ASP A 15 -0.88 -11.17 -20.53
C ASP A 15 -2.05 -12.08 -20.97
N GLU A 16 -1.86 -13.39 -20.95
CA GLU A 16 -2.91 -14.36 -21.27
C GLU A 16 -4.08 -14.27 -20.29
N ALA A 17 -3.80 -14.20 -18.99
CA ALA A 17 -4.84 -14.04 -17.96
C ALA A 17 -5.62 -12.73 -18.11
N ALA A 18 -4.93 -11.62 -18.38
CA ALA A 18 -5.58 -10.33 -18.61
C ALA A 18 -6.50 -10.34 -19.84
N ARG A 19 -6.03 -10.91 -20.96
CA ARG A 19 -6.85 -11.05 -22.19
C ARG A 19 -8.06 -11.96 -21.96
N GLU A 20 -7.91 -13.04 -21.22
CA GLU A 20 -9.01 -13.93 -20.87
C GLU A 20 -10.03 -13.23 -19.96
N ALA A 21 -9.57 -12.50 -18.94
CA ALA A 21 -10.44 -11.73 -18.05
C ALA A 21 -11.25 -10.69 -18.84
N VAL A 22 -10.60 -9.88 -19.67
CA VAL A 22 -11.27 -8.86 -20.51
C VAL A 22 -12.22 -9.49 -21.53
N LYS A 23 -11.88 -10.64 -22.10
CA LYS A 23 -12.79 -11.36 -23.01
C LYS A 23 -14.06 -11.81 -22.31
N ASN A 24 -13.95 -12.25 -21.03
CA ASN A 24 -15.09 -12.72 -20.24
C ASN A 24 -15.89 -11.54 -19.65
N GLU A 25 -15.25 -10.44 -19.38
CA GLU A 25 -15.79 -9.26 -18.72
C GLU A 25 -15.23 -7.97 -19.35
N PRO A 26 -15.69 -7.57 -20.56
CA PRO A 26 -15.16 -6.41 -21.28
C PRO A 26 -15.24 -5.09 -20.52
N GLU A 27 -16.23 -4.94 -19.64
CA GLU A 27 -16.43 -3.77 -18.77
C GLU A 27 -15.28 -3.53 -17.77
N LEU A 28 -14.34 -4.46 -17.61
CA LEU A 28 -13.09 -4.21 -16.87
C LEU A 28 -12.30 -3.03 -17.46
N LEU A 29 -12.44 -2.81 -18.77
CA LEU A 29 -11.76 -1.71 -19.46
C LEU A 29 -12.54 -0.38 -19.42
N ASP A 30 -13.79 -0.36 -18.96
CA ASP A 30 -14.58 0.88 -18.87
C ASP A 30 -14.08 1.76 -17.70
N GLY A 31 -13.76 1.13 -16.57
CA GLY A 31 -13.22 1.78 -15.37
C GLY A 31 -11.76 2.22 -15.50
N LYS A 32 -11.33 3.05 -14.57
CA LYS A 32 -9.91 3.36 -14.31
C LYS A 32 -9.55 2.80 -12.94
N ILE A 33 -8.28 2.44 -12.78
CA ILE A 33 -7.76 2.10 -11.46
C ILE A 33 -7.80 3.36 -10.58
N ASN A 34 -8.37 3.25 -9.36
CA ASN A 34 -8.33 4.31 -8.37
C ASN A 34 -6.88 4.57 -7.98
N PHE A 35 -6.36 5.73 -8.35
CA PHE A 35 -4.99 6.10 -8.09
C PHE A 35 -4.93 7.01 -6.88
N SER A 36 -4.27 6.56 -5.83
CA SER A 36 -4.08 7.26 -4.57
C SER A 36 -2.62 7.69 -4.40
N TRP A 37 -2.35 8.47 -3.38
CA TRP A 37 -1.02 8.94 -3.01
C TRP A 37 -0.78 8.84 -1.52
N SER A 38 0.28 8.14 -1.10
CA SER A 38 0.72 8.11 0.29
C SER A 38 1.47 9.40 0.64
N ASN A 39 0.98 10.14 1.63
CA ASN A 39 1.59 11.40 2.01
C ASN A 39 2.87 11.24 2.85
N TRP A 40 3.31 10.02 3.08
CA TRP A 40 4.53 9.76 3.83
C TRP A 40 5.74 10.46 3.22
N GLY A 41 5.90 10.37 1.90
CA GLY A 41 6.98 11.02 1.16
C GLY A 41 6.97 12.55 1.20
N PHE A 42 5.86 13.17 1.62
CA PHE A 42 5.74 14.62 1.77
C PHE A 42 6.30 15.15 3.12
N GLY A 43 6.64 14.25 4.05
CA GLY A 43 7.27 14.60 5.31
C GLY A 43 6.44 15.55 6.15
N GLN A 44 7.02 16.72 6.50
CA GLN A 44 6.39 17.75 7.34
C GLN A 44 5.67 18.84 6.55
N GLU A 45 5.35 18.61 5.30
CA GLU A 45 4.55 19.54 4.52
C GLU A 45 3.17 19.73 5.14
N ASP A 46 2.64 20.95 5.04
CA ASP A 46 1.26 21.20 5.45
C ASP A 46 0.29 20.36 4.61
N LEU A 47 -0.67 19.72 5.26
CA LEU A 47 -1.59 18.80 4.58
C LEU A 47 -2.42 19.50 3.50
N PHE A 48 -2.77 20.78 3.71
CA PHE A 48 -3.52 21.55 2.74
C PHE A 48 -2.73 21.71 1.42
N GLU A 49 -1.44 21.99 1.50
CA GLU A 49 -0.57 22.09 0.31
C GLU A 49 -0.40 20.72 -0.35
N SER A 50 -0.28 19.65 0.44
CA SER A 50 -0.23 18.28 -0.07
C SER A 50 -1.49 17.89 -0.84
N VAL A 51 -2.68 18.12 -0.25
CA VAL A 51 -3.99 17.82 -0.87
C VAL A 51 -4.20 18.64 -2.14
N LYS A 52 -3.86 19.93 -2.10
CA LYS A 52 -3.92 20.82 -3.26
C LYS A 52 -3.07 20.31 -4.42
N ARG A 53 -1.80 19.96 -4.15
CA ARG A 53 -0.89 19.39 -5.16
C ARG A 53 -1.45 18.13 -5.81
N LEU A 54 -2.01 17.23 -4.99
CA LEU A 54 -2.60 15.99 -5.50
C LEU A 54 -3.79 16.28 -6.42
N LYS A 55 -4.67 17.20 -6.02
CA LYS A 55 -5.80 17.59 -6.87
C LYS A 55 -5.38 18.23 -8.18
N GLU A 56 -4.40 19.13 -8.14
CA GLU A 56 -3.86 19.78 -9.35
C GLU A 56 -3.24 18.76 -10.31
N ALA A 57 -2.69 17.65 -9.79
CA ALA A 57 -2.19 16.52 -10.58
C ALA A 57 -3.27 15.54 -11.06
N GLY A 58 -4.54 15.73 -10.66
CA GLY A 58 -5.66 14.87 -11.05
C GLY A 58 -5.78 13.59 -10.23
N ILE A 59 -5.35 13.62 -8.98
CA ILE A 59 -5.53 12.55 -8.00
C ILE A 59 -6.75 12.86 -7.13
N ASP A 60 -7.59 11.87 -6.91
CA ASP A 60 -8.82 12.02 -6.12
C ASP A 60 -8.73 11.36 -4.74
N TYR A 61 -7.68 10.57 -4.48
CA TYR A 61 -7.51 9.81 -3.24
C TYR A 61 -6.15 10.09 -2.57
N ILE A 62 -6.16 10.14 -1.24
CA ILE A 62 -4.95 10.22 -0.42
C ILE A 62 -4.91 9.11 0.60
N GLU A 63 -3.75 8.48 0.77
CA GLU A 63 -3.46 7.62 1.90
C GLU A 63 -2.72 8.43 2.95
N LEU A 64 -3.23 8.41 4.18
CA LEU A 64 -2.63 9.15 5.29
C LEU A 64 -1.62 8.30 6.04
N HIS A 65 -0.44 8.83 6.26
CA HIS A 65 0.60 8.18 7.05
C HIS A 65 0.27 8.24 8.55
N GLY A 66 -0.07 7.10 9.11
CA GLY A 66 -0.61 6.95 10.48
C GLY A 66 0.41 7.13 11.61
N ASN A 67 1.58 7.68 11.35
CA ASN A 67 2.60 7.92 12.37
C ASN A 67 3.36 9.22 12.09
N ARG A 68 2.64 10.23 11.68
CA ARG A 68 3.25 11.45 11.20
C ARG A 68 4.04 12.15 12.30
N TYR A 69 3.45 12.38 13.46
CA TYR A 69 4.14 12.97 14.63
C TYR A 69 3.22 12.97 15.84
N GLY A 70 3.67 12.42 16.97
CA GLY A 70 3.01 12.53 18.26
C GLY A 70 1.89 11.51 18.52
N ASP A 71 1.24 11.67 19.67
CA ASP A 71 0.23 10.74 20.16
C ASP A 71 -1.09 10.80 19.39
N ASP A 72 -1.37 11.92 18.75
CA ASP A 72 -2.53 12.17 17.88
C ASP A 72 -2.26 11.83 16.41
N LEU A 73 -1.18 11.13 16.09
CA LEU A 73 -0.74 10.80 14.74
C LEU A 73 -0.44 12.05 13.87
N GLY A 74 -0.40 13.23 14.47
CA GLY A 74 -0.13 14.51 13.79
C GLY A 74 -1.27 15.05 12.94
N TYR A 75 -2.50 14.59 13.15
CA TYR A 75 -3.69 15.04 12.43
C TYR A 75 -4.74 15.63 13.37
N GLU A 76 -5.20 16.82 13.06
CA GLU A 76 -6.41 17.38 13.62
C GLU A 76 -7.57 17.09 12.64
N VAL A 77 -8.40 16.09 12.92
CA VAL A 77 -9.47 15.62 12.03
C VAL A 77 -10.30 16.74 11.40
N PRO A 78 -10.74 17.81 12.12
CA PRO A 78 -11.48 18.90 11.50
C PRO A 78 -10.68 19.66 10.43
N LYS A 79 -9.35 19.77 10.60
CA LYS A 79 -8.48 20.40 9.58
C LYS A 79 -8.28 19.51 8.38
N VAL A 80 -8.12 18.21 8.63
CA VAL A 80 -8.03 17.21 7.54
C VAL A 80 -9.30 17.24 6.69
N ARG A 81 -10.48 17.09 7.31
CA ARG A 81 -11.76 17.16 6.60
C ARG A 81 -11.90 18.46 5.80
N LYS A 82 -11.57 19.59 6.40
CA LYS A 82 -11.64 20.87 5.68
C LYS A 82 -10.76 20.89 4.43
N ALA A 83 -9.54 20.39 4.50
CA ALA A 83 -8.64 20.32 3.34
C ALA A 83 -9.17 19.38 2.26
N LEU A 84 -9.65 18.20 2.67
CA LEU A 84 -10.24 17.21 1.75
C LEU A 84 -11.48 17.75 1.05
N ASP A 85 -12.42 18.37 1.80
CA ASP A 85 -13.65 18.96 1.27
C ASP A 85 -13.38 20.09 0.29
N GLU A 86 -12.38 20.96 0.59
CA GLU A 86 -12.05 22.10 -0.25
C GLU A 86 -11.55 21.71 -1.64
N PHE A 87 -10.79 20.61 -1.72
CA PHE A 87 -10.23 20.13 -2.98
C PHE A 87 -10.96 18.90 -3.55
N GLY A 88 -11.90 18.32 -2.80
CA GLY A 88 -12.66 17.13 -3.23
C GLY A 88 -11.79 15.90 -3.37
N LEU A 89 -10.95 15.60 -2.35
CA LEU A 89 -10.25 14.33 -2.21
C LEU A 89 -10.92 13.46 -1.14
N GLU A 90 -10.76 12.17 -1.27
CA GLU A 90 -11.19 11.15 -0.31
C GLU A 90 -9.98 10.41 0.27
N VAL A 91 -10.13 9.87 1.49
CA VAL A 91 -9.08 9.04 2.11
C VAL A 91 -9.23 7.61 1.62
N SER A 92 -8.23 7.10 0.90
CA SER A 92 -8.21 5.69 0.49
C SER A 92 -7.93 4.76 1.67
N GLY A 93 -7.00 5.14 2.54
CA GLY A 93 -6.60 4.33 3.67
C GLY A 93 -5.62 5.03 4.61
N ILE A 94 -5.25 4.31 5.67
CA ILE A 94 -4.22 4.72 6.61
C ILE A 94 -3.00 3.81 6.45
N CYS A 95 -1.83 4.38 6.21
CA CYS A 95 -0.56 3.65 6.17
C CYS A 95 -0.01 3.53 7.59
N GLY A 96 -0.07 2.34 8.18
CA GLY A 96 0.44 2.06 9.52
C GLY A 96 1.94 1.77 9.50
N MET A 97 2.68 2.41 10.42
CA MET A 97 4.11 2.17 10.61
C MET A 97 4.39 1.61 11.99
N PHE A 98 5.01 0.42 12.03
CA PHE A 98 5.35 -0.28 13.26
C PHE A 98 6.85 -0.27 13.45
N SER A 99 7.29 0.30 14.56
CA SER A 99 8.71 0.40 14.94
C SER A 99 9.06 -0.60 16.05
N PRO A 100 10.34 -0.84 16.36
CA PRO A 100 10.74 -1.68 17.49
C PRO A 100 10.17 -1.24 18.86
N ASN A 101 9.69 -0.01 19.00
CA ASN A 101 9.05 0.49 20.22
C ASN A 101 7.52 0.33 20.23
N SER A 102 6.94 -0.08 19.10
CA SER A 102 5.50 -0.27 18.91
C SER A 102 5.27 -1.39 17.90
N GLU A 103 5.59 -2.63 18.29
CA GLU A 103 5.44 -3.81 17.42
C GLU A 103 4.61 -4.91 18.06
N MET A 104 3.82 -5.58 17.26
CA MET A 104 2.94 -6.66 17.71
C MET A 104 3.70 -7.95 18.05
N ALA A 105 4.85 -8.19 17.43
CA ALA A 105 5.64 -9.41 17.54
C ALA A 105 6.58 -9.43 18.78
N SER A 106 6.72 -8.31 19.49
CA SER A 106 7.67 -8.17 20.60
C SER A 106 7.46 -9.20 21.72
N SER A 107 8.55 -9.71 22.28
CA SER A 107 8.51 -10.53 23.50
C SER A 107 8.14 -9.70 24.75
N GLN A 108 8.24 -8.37 24.68
CA GLN A 108 7.94 -7.45 25.77
C GLN A 108 6.47 -7.01 25.73
N GLY A 109 5.68 -7.36 26.76
CA GLY A 109 4.25 -7.01 26.84
C GLY A 109 3.97 -5.52 26.77
N GLY A 110 4.84 -4.65 27.31
CA GLY A 110 4.69 -3.19 27.21
C GLY A 110 4.81 -2.65 25.78
N ILE A 111 5.68 -3.23 24.96
CA ILE A 111 5.82 -2.86 23.54
C ILE A 111 4.59 -3.30 22.76
N ARG A 112 4.07 -4.52 23.02
CA ARG A 112 2.82 -4.97 22.41
C ARG A 112 1.61 -4.11 22.81
N GLN A 113 1.57 -3.65 24.09
CA GLN A 113 0.54 -2.69 24.52
C GLN A 113 0.64 -1.38 23.75
N SER A 114 1.85 -0.85 23.53
CA SER A 114 2.05 0.34 22.71
C SER A 114 1.57 0.12 21.26
N ALA A 115 1.75 -1.08 20.71
CA ALA A 115 1.21 -1.44 19.39
C ALA A 115 -0.33 -1.49 19.40
N ILE A 116 -0.96 -2.04 20.41
CA ILE A 116 -2.43 -2.04 20.58
C ILE A 116 -2.96 -0.60 20.63
N ASP A 117 -2.35 0.25 21.45
CA ASP A 117 -2.77 1.65 21.58
C ASP A 117 -2.58 2.41 20.25
N TYR A 118 -1.53 2.10 19.51
CA TYR A 118 -1.27 2.64 18.18
C TYR A 118 -2.31 2.18 17.16
N LEU A 119 -2.63 0.89 17.14
CA LEU A 119 -3.67 0.32 16.27
C LEU A 119 -5.02 1.02 16.50
N LYS A 120 -5.44 1.15 17.77
CA LYS A 120 -6.71 1.80 18.15
C LYS A 120 -6.79 3.24 17.66
N ARG A 121 -5.73 4.02 17.83
CA ARG A 121 -5.69 5.43 17.35
C ARG A 121 -5.80 5.51 15.82
N ASN A 122 -5.19 4.59 15.09
CA ASN A 122 -5.31 4.56 13.62
C ASN A 122 -6.69 4.11 13.15
N ILE A 123 -7.31 3.16 13.86
CA ILE A 123 -8.68 2.73 13.59
C ILE A 123 -9.65 3.90 13.80
N GLU A 124 -9.51 4.63 14.91
CA GLU A 124 -10.31 5.82 15.21
C GLU A 124 -10.13 6.90 14.13
N LEU A 125 -8.89 7.24 13.78
CA LEU A 125 -8.58 8.19 12.71
C LEU A 125 -9.19 7.76 11.38
N GLY A 126 -9.03 6.48 11.00
CA GLY A 126 -9.60 5.93 9.77
C GLY A 126 -11.12 6.02 9.75
N HIS A 127 -11.78 5.66 10.85
CA HIS A 127 -13.24 5.75 10.99
C HIS A 127 -13.73 7.19 10.88
N GLU A 128 -13.07 8.14 11.53
CA GLU A 128 -13.43 9.56 11.47
C GLU A 128 -13.20 10.19 10.09
N LEU A 129 -12.39 9.58 9.23
CA LEU A 129 -12.05 10.09 7.90
C LEU A 129 -12.60 9.23 6.76
N ASP A 130 -13.46 8.26 7.08
CA ASP A 130 -14.10 7.35 6.12
C ASP A 130 -13.07 6.56 5.28
N ALA A 131 -11.96 6.15 5.90
CA ALA A 131 -10.92 5.38 5.23
C ALA A 131 -11.35 3.93 4.98
N GLU A 132 -11.05 3.40 3.80
CA GLU A 132 -11.43 2.04 3.40
C GLU A 132 -10.58 0.95 4.05
N TYR A 133 -9.29 1.21 4.22
CA TYR A 133 -8.36 0.23 4.78
C TYR A 133 -7.38 0.84 5.77
N PHE A 134 -6.85 -0.02 6.61
CA PHE A 134 -5.70 0.26 7.45
C PHE A 134 -4.60 -0.76 7.16
N LEU A 135 -3.45 -0.29 6.69
CA LEU A 135 -2.26 -1.09 6.44
C LEU A 135 -1.61 -1.49 7.76
N ILE A 136 -1.38 -2.78 7.95
CA ILE A 136 -0.85 -3.38 9.17
C ILE A 136 0.39 -4.21 8.85
N VAL A 137 1.54 -3.80 9.42
CA VAL A 137 2.78 -4.57 9.36
C VAL A 137 2.84 -5.53 10.55
N PRO A 138 2.96 -6.86 10.34
CA PRO A 138 2.95 -7.85 11.42
C PRO A 138 4.10 -7.74 12.44
N ALA A 139 5.23 -7.14 12.05
CA ALA A 139 6.40 -6.93 12.89
C ALA A 139 6.93 -5.49 12.79
N ALA A 140 8.06 -5.19 13.44
CA ALA A 140 8.68 -3.88 13.35
C ALA A 140 9.46 -3.71 12.04
N VAL A 141 9.24 -2.59 11.35
CA VAL A 141 10.14 -2.14 10.29
C VAL A 141 11.47 -1.68 10.91
N GLY A 142 12.57 -2.12 10.34
CA GLY A 142 13.93 -1.86 10.84
C GLY A 142 14.49 -2.96 11.75
N ARG A 143 13.80 -4.08 11.90
CA ARG A 143 14.29 -5.28 12.59
C ARG A 143 14.08 -6.53 11.73
N SER A 144 15.13 -6.95 11.05
CA SER A 144 15.11 -8.13 10.15
C SER A 144 15.33 -9.46 10.86
N GLU A 145 15.98 -9.45 12.04
CA GLU A 145 16.29 -10.68 12.76
C GLU A 145 15.16 -11.04 13.73
N PRO A 146 14.65 -12.28 13.71
CA PRO A 146 13.64 -12.71 14.66
C PRO A 146 14.21 -12.81 16.07
N ILE A 147 13.41 -12.44 17.09
CA ILE A 147 13.76 -12.57 18.51
C ILE A 147 13.72 -14.06 18.91
N ASP A 148 12.69 -14.77 18.47
CA ASP A 148 12.45 -16.19 18.71
C ASP A 148 11.39 -16.77 17.76
N ALA A 149 11.10 -18.06 17.91
CA ALA A 149 10.15 -18.78 17.06
C ALA A 149 8.67 -18.43 17.29
N TYR A 150 8.34 -17.58 18.28
CA TYR A 150 6.97 -17.26 18.67
C TYR A 150 6.50 -15.87 18.19
N GLU A 151 7.25 -15.19 17.34
CA GLU A 151 6.92 -13.85 16.85
C GLU A 151 5.57 -13.80 16.13
N ILE A 152 5.32 -14.76 15.24
CA ILE A 152 4.04 -14.84 14.53
C ILE A 152 2.89 -15.04 15.51
N ASP A 153 3.05 -15.91 16.52
CA ASP A 153 2.02 -16.17 17.52
C ASP A 153 1.65 -14.89 18.28
N ARG A 154 2.67 -14.18 18.75
CA ARG A 154 2.48 -12.93 19.49
C ARG A 154 1.86 -11.83 18.64
N SER A 155 2.27 -11.74 17.38
CA SER A 155 1.71 -10.76 16.44
C SER A 155 0.23 -11.01 16.21
N VAL A 156 -0.16 -12.25 15.89
CA VAL A 156 -1.55 -12.67 15.72
C VAL A 156 -2.38 -12.41 16.99
N GLU A 157 -1.88 -12.84 18.17
CA GLU A 157 -2.54 -12.62 19.44
C GLU A 157 -2.73 -11.13 19.78
N THR A 158 -1.77 -10.29 19.40
CA THR A 158 -1.83 -8.84 19.64
C THR A 158 -2.86 -8.19 18.72
N LEU A 159 -2.85 -8.52 17.42
CA LEU A 159 -3.81 -7.98 16.46
C LEU A 159 -5.24 -8.45 16.75
N ALA A 160 -5.41 -9.69 17.22
CA ALA A 160 -6.71 -10.23 17.61
C ALA A 160 -7.41 -9.38 18.70
N GLN A 161 -6.66 -8.66 19.53
CA GLN A 161 -7.23 -7.83 20.60
C GLN A 161 -7.92 -6.56 20.09
N VAL A 162 -7.70 -6.19 18.82
CA VAL A 162 -8.29 -4.99 18.21
C VAL A 162 -9.07 -5.30 16.92
N ALA A 163 -9.15 -6.55 16.54
CA ALA A 163 -9.79 -6.93 15.28
C ALA A 163 -11.30 -6.64 15.26
N ASP A 164 -12.01 -6.82 16.40
CA ASP A 164 -13.41 -6.43 16.55
C ASP A 164 -13.62 -4.90 16.41
N GLU A 165 -12.62 -4.10 16.77
CA GLU A 165 -12.67 -2.64 16.61
C GLU A 165 -12.56 -2.25 15.13
N LEU A 166 -11.71 -2.94 14.34
CA LEU A 166 -11.66 -2.79 12.88
C LEU A 166 -13.00 -3.11 12.22
N GLU A 167 -13.62 -4.24 12.61
CA GLU A 167 -14.95 -4.63 12.11
C GLU A 167 -16.00 -3.59 12.43
N SER A 168 -16.03 -3.13 13.68
CA SER A 168 -17.00 -2.13 14.14
C SER A 168 -16.83 -0.77 13.46
N ALA A 169 -15.60 -0.42 13.10
CA ALA A 169 -15.26 0.80 12.37
C ALA A 169 -15.54 0.68 10.86
N GLY A 170 -15.77 -0.52 10.34
CA GLY A 170 -15.96 -0.78 8.91
C GLY A 170 -14.66 -0.72 8.09
N ILE A 171 -13.49 -0.83 8.74
CA ILE A 171 -12.18 -0.69 8.11
C ILE A 171 -11.59 -2.05 7.77
N LYS A 172 -11.11 -2.21 6.54
CA LYS A 172 -10.40 -3.39 6.06
C LYS A 172 -8.99 -3.43 6.65
N GLY A 173 -8.69 -4.36 7.57
CA GLY A 173 -7.33 -4.61 8.03
C GLY A 173 -6.52 -5.30 6.95
N ALA A 174 -5.52 -4.61 6.39
CA ALA A 174 -4.70 -5.08 5.28
C ALA A 174 -3.29 -5.42 5.76
N ILE A 175 -2.92 -6.70 5.69
CA ILE A 175 -1.59 -7.17 6.08
C ILE A 175 -0.59 -6.80 4.98
N GLU A 176 0.49 -6.15 5.37
CA GLU A 176 1.58 -5.82 4.45
C GLU A 176 2.77 -6.75 4.64
N PRO A 177 3.11 -7.55 3.62
CA PRO A 177 4.40 -8.23 3.53
C PRO A 177 5.52 -7.22 3.26
N ILE A 178 6.54 -7.24 4.12
CA ILE A 178 7.72 -6.37 3.99
C ILE A 178 8.94 -7.24 3.73
N ARG A 179 9.84 -6.79 2.87
CA ARG A 179 11.07 -7.52 2.53
C ARG A 179 11.84 -7.97 3.76
N SER A 180 12.45 -9.14 3.69
CA SER A 180 13.18 -9.80 4.77
C SER A 180 14.37 -9.00 5.32
N ALA A 181 14.88 -8.04 4.54
CA ALA A 181 15.91 -7.12 5.01
C ALA A 181 15.40 -6.06 6.00
N GLU A 182 14.09 -5.89 6.14
CA GLU A 182 13.48 -4.85 6.98
C GLU A 182 12.59 -5.38 8.10
N THR A 183 11.99 -6.57 7.94
CA THR A 183 11.17 -7.20 8.99
C THR A 183 11.55 -8.66 9.20
N SER A 184 11.12 -9.23 10.32
CA SER A 184 11.46 -10.59 10.72
C SER A 184 10.45 -11.66 10.32
N ILE A 185 9.23 -11.25 9.96
CA ILE A 185 8.13 -12.17 9.59
C ILE A 185 7.25 -11.55 8.51
N VAL A 186 6.61 -12.39 7.73
CA VAL A 186 5.66 -12.06 6.65
C VAL A 186 6.30 -11.23 5.54
N HIS A 187 6.80 -11.91 4.52
CA HIS A 187 7.58 -11.31 3.44
C HIS A 187 6.89 -11.44 2.07
N THR A 188 5.98 -12.41 1.92
CA THR A 188 5.28 -12.70 0.67
C THR A 188 3.76 -12.70 0.87
N PHE A 189 3.00 -12.60 -0.23
CA PHE A 189 1.55 -12.72 -0.20
C PHE A 189 1.09 -14.08 0.35
N ALA A 190 1.82 -15.16 0.00
CA ALA A 190 1.55 -16.49 0.56
C ALA A 190 1.74 -16.55 2.09
N GLU A 191 2.69 -15.80 2.64
CA GLU A 191 2.89 -15.70 4.10
C GLU A 191 1.83 -14.80 4.74
N ALA A 192 1.40 -13.73 4.07
CA ALA A 192 0.29 -12.90 4.52
C ALA A 192 -1.02 -13.69 4.56
N GLU A 193 -1.31 -14.51 3.55
CA GLU A 193 -2.48 -15.39 3.56
C GLU A 193 -2.48 -16.33 4.78
N LYS A 194 -1.35 -16.99 5.06
CA LYS A 194 -1.22 -17.86 6.25
C LYS A 194 -1.40 -17.09 7.56
N TYR A 195 -0.93 -15.86 7.62
CA TYR A 195 -1.13 -14.97 8.77
C TYR A 195 -2.61 -14.63 8.95
N ILE A 196 -3.29 -14.25 7.87
CA ILE A 196 -4.73 -13.95 7.83
C ILE A 196 -5.55 -15.18 8.26
N GLU A 197 -5.26 -16.34 7.69
CA GLU A 197 -5.93 -17.60 8.05
C GLU A 197 -5.75 -17.95 9.53
N ARG A 198 -4.56 -17.71 10.08
CA ARG A 198 -4.27 -17.95 11.49
C ARG A 198 -5.01 -17.01 12.41
N LEU A 199 -5.12 -15.72 12.06
CA LEU A 199 -5.92 -14.75 12.80
C LEU A 199 -7.43 -15.07 12.68
N SER A 200 -7.88 -15.49 11.51
CA SER A 200 -9.24 -15.94 11.21
C SER A 200 -10.33 -14.94 11.64
N HIS A 201 -10.15 -13.65 11.29
CA HIS A 201 -11.09 -12.59 11.62
C HIS A 201 -11.62 -11.89 10.36
N PRO A 202 -12.96 -11.61 10.23
CA PRO A 202 -13.55 -11.05 9.00
C PRO A 202 -13.01 -9.67 8.61
N ALA A 203 -12.64 -8.83 9.57
CA ALA A 203 -12.09 -7.51 9.29
C ALA A 203 -10.63 -7.54 8.80
N VAL A 204 -9.89 -8.65 8.99
CA VAL A 204 -8.49 -8.79 8.58
C VAL A 204 -8.38 -9.92 7.56
N GLN A 205 -8.86 -9.65 6.37
CA GLN A 205 -8.87 -10.59 5.22
C GLN A 205 -8.09 -10.05 4.03
N TRP A 206 -7.49 -8.87 4.16
CA TRP A 206 -6.94 -8.11 3.06
C TRP A 206 -5.42 -8.05 3.09
N ILE A 207 -4.84 -7.76 1.93
CA ILE A 207 -3.40 -7.58 1.74
C ILE A 207 -3.18 -6.16 1.20
N ASN A 208 -2.17 -5.49 1.74
CA ASN A 208 -1.51 -4.37 1.08
C ASN A 208 -0.24 -4.89 0.40
N GLY A 209 -0.13 -4.76 -0.90
CA GLY A 209 1.10 -5.07 -1.61
C GLY A 209 1.99 -3.82 -1.69
N ASP A 210 3.30 -4.01 -1.76
CA ASP A 210 4.24 -2.95 -2.16
C ASP A 210 5.23 -3.52 -3.18
N VAL A 211 5.22 -2.96 -4.39
CA VAL A 211 6.08 -3.44 -5.50
C VAL A 211 7.57 -3.41 -5.16
N TYR A 212 8.00 -2.52 -4.26
CA TYR A 212 9.38 -2.45 -3.81
C TYR A 212 9.76 -3.68 -2.98
N HIS A 213 8.91 -4.08 -2.04
CA HIS A 213 9.11 -5.28 -1.23
C HIS A 213 8.91 -6.55 -2.07
N MET A 214 7.83 -6.60 -2.85
CA MET A 214 7.53 -7.73 -3.74
C MET A 214 8.64 -8.01 -4.75
N SER A 215 9.33 -6.98 -5.25
CA SER A 215 10.44 -7.14 -6.21
C SER A 215 11.62 -7.94 -5.68
N GLN A 216 11.72 -8.13 -4.37
CA GLN A 216 12.80 -8.84 -3.70
C GLN A 216 12.36 -10.18 -3.12
N GLU A 217 11.09 -10.35 -2.81
CA GLU A 217 10.57 -11.51 -2.09
C GLU A 217 9.67 -12.40 -2.97
N GLU A 218 8.90 -11.81 -3.89
CA GLU A 218 8.04 -12.57 -4.78
C GLU A 218 8.81 -13.13 -5.97
N SER A 219 8.44 -14.33 -6.39
CA SER A 219 9.03 -14.92 -7.60
C SER A 219 8.66 -14.16 -8.87
N HIS A 220 7.51 -13.48 -8.86
CA HIS A 220 7.02 -12.58 -9.91
C HIS A 220 5.81 -11.78 -9.42
N ILE A 221 5.88 -10.45 -9.48
CA ILE A 221 4.85 -9.56 -8.93
C ILE A 221 3.48 -9.81 -9.60
N GLY A 222 3.44 -9.90 -10.92
CA GLY A 222 2.19 -10.11 -11.65
C GLY A 222 1.54 -11.48 -11.36
N GLU A 223 2.33 -12.55 -11.19
CA GLU A 223 1.78 -13.86 -10.79
C GLU A 223 1.21 -13.81 -9.36
N ALA A 224 1.90 -13.16 -8.42
CA ALA A 224 1.40 -12.99 -7.06
C ALA A 224 0.08 -12.20 -7.03
N ILE A 225 -0.05 -11.14 -7.84
CA ILE A 225 -1.32 -10.41 -7.97
C ILE A 225 -2.42 -11.30 -8.54
N LEU A 226 -2.14 -12.12 -9.55
CA LEU A 226 -3.14 -13.03 -10.11
C LEU A 226 -3.61 -14.09 -9.09
N GLU A 227 -2.72 -14.55 -8.23
CA GLU A 227 -3.01 -15.62 -7.26
C GLU A 227 -3.77 -15.10 -6.02
N TYR A 228 -3.44 -13.88 -5.55
CA TYR A 228 -3.96 -13.31 -4.30
C TYR A 228 -4.80 -12.04 -4.49
N GLY A 229 -5.13 -11.69 -5.74
CA GLY A 229 -5.77 -10.42 -6.08
C GLY A 229 -7.15 -10.20 -5.47
N ASP A 230 -7.88 -11.26 -5.12
CA ASP A 230 -9.15 -11.21 -4.39
C ASP A 230 -9.00 -10.69 -2.95
N ARG A 231 -7.78 -10.71 -2.40
CA ARG A 231 -7.43 -10.14 -1.09
C ARG A 231 -6.72 -8.79 -1.19
N LEU A 232 -6.26 -8.38 -2.36
CA LEU A 232 -5.47 -7.18 -2.55
C LEU A 232 -6.35 -5.93 -2.54
N VAL A 233 -6.36 -5.17 -1.44
CA VAL A 233 -7.14 -3.92 -1.33
C VAL A 233 -6.34 -2.70 -1.79
N ASN A 234 -5.04 -2.70 -1.59
CA ASN A 234 -4.14 -1.63 -2.00
C ASN A 234 -2.82 -2.18 -2.53
N LEU A 235 -2.23 -1.47 -3.48
CA LEU A 235 -0.90 -1.75 -4.01
C LEU A 235 -0.07 -0.48 -4.00
N HIS A 236 0.95 -0.43 -3.16
CA HIS A 236 1.94 0.64 -3.15
C HIS A 236 2.82 0.58 -4.40
N LEU A 237 2.96 1.71 -5.06
CA LEU A 237 3.68 1.88 -6.31
C LEU A 237 4.83 2.88 -6.17
N ALA A 238 6.01 2.44 -6.51
CA ALA A 238 7.17 3.28 -6.80
C ALA A 238 8.00 2.59 -7.87
N ASP A 239 8.88 3.31 -8.55
CA ASP A 239 9.81 2.61 -9.43
C ASP A 239 10.88 1.85 -8.61
N THR A 240 11.62 0.95 -9.24
CA THR A 240 12.60 0.05 -8.58
C THR A 240 13.64 0.77 -7.70
N ASN A 241 13.82 2.06 -7.91
CA ASN A 241 14.72 2.93 -7.14
C ASN A 241 13.97 3.86 -6.16
N ARG A 242 12.68 3.59 -5.92
CA ARG A 242 11.73 4.38 -5.11
C ARG A 242 11.58 5.85 -5.56
N ARG A 243 11.86 6.13 -6.82
CA ARG A 243 11.57 7.41 -7.48
C ARG A 243 10.18 7.38 -8.13
N ALA A 244 9.85 8.47 -8.82
CA ALA A 244 8.68 8.54 -9.68
C ALA A 244 8.62 7.36 -10.64
N LEU A 245 7.43 6.88 -10.94
CA LEU A 245 7.21 5.84 -11.96
C LEU A 245 7.79 6.29 -13.30
N GLY A 246 8.43 5.37 -14.01
CA GLY A 246 9.15 5.62 -15.26
C GLY A 246 10.57 6.14 -15.09
N LYS A 247 11.08 6.25 -13.85
CA LYS A 247 12.47 6.65 -13.56
C LYS A 247 13.38 5.48 -13.15
N GLY A 248 12.88 4.25 -13.23
CA GLY A 248 13.59 3.00 -12.93
C GLY A 248 13.33 1.92 -13.97
N MET A 249 13.14 0.69 -13.54
CA MET A 249 13.01 -0.49 -14.40
C MET A 249 11.76 -1.31 -14.10
N LEU A 250 10.76 -0.76 -13.42
CA LEU A 250 9.51 -1.47 -13.12
C LEU A 250 8.75 -1.76 -14.41
N ASP A 251 8.39 -3.03 -14.63
CA ASP A 251 7.47 -3.43 -15.71
C ASP A 251 6.03 -3.10 -15.31
N LEU A 252 5.69 -1.82 -15.45
CA LEU A 252 4.37 -1.32 -15.08
C LEU A 252 3.26 -1.89 -15.97
N ASP A 253 3.55 -2.24 -17.22
CA ASP A 253 2.55 -2.79 -18.13
C ASP A 253 2.09 -4.18 -17.69
N THR A 254 3.02 -5.06 -17.36
CA THR A 254 2.68 -6.38 -16.80
C THR A 254 1.92 -6.25 -15.48
N LEU A 255 2.31 -5.30 -14.63
CA LEU A 255 1.62 -5.02 -13.39
C LEU A 255 0.16 -4.56 -13.62
N LEU A 256 -0.04 -3.59 -14.51
CA LEU A 256 -1.37 -3.08 -14.88
C LEU A 256 -2.25 -4.19 -15.48
N LYS A 257 -1.70 -5.05 -16.34
CA LYS A 257 -2.42 -6.21 -16.88
C LYS A 257 -2.88 -7.15 -15.77
N ALA A 258 -2.02 -7.43 -14.77
CA ALA A 258 -2.41 -8.24 -13.61
C ALA A 258 -3.54 -7.58 -12.81
N LEU A 259 -3.46 -6.27 -12.53
CA LEU A 259 -4.49 -5.53 -11.81
C LEU A 259 -5.83 -5.53 -12.57
N TYR A 260 -5.83 -5.34 -13.88
CA TYR A 260 -7.05 -5.44 -14.68
C TYR A 260 -7.63 -6.86 -14.65
N ALA A 261 -6.76 -7.89 -14.71
CA ALA A 261 -7.20 -9.28 -14.67
C ALA A 261 -7.94 -9.65 -13.38
N VAL A 262 -7.56 -9.06 -12.25
CA VAL A 262 -8.21 -9.29 -10.95
C VAL A 262 -9.30 -8.25 -10.60
N GLY A 263 -9.73 -7.44 -11.58
CA GLY A 263 -10.86 -6.54 -11.41
C GLY A 263 -10.56 -5.23 -10.68
N TYR A 264 -9.32 -4.80 -10.64
CA TYR A 264 -8.87 -3.61 -9.91
C TYR A 264 -9.42 -2.27 -10.44
N SER A 265 -10.05 -2.28 -11.61
CA SER A 265 -10.79 -1.14 -12.15
C SER A 265 -12.21 -1.00 -11.60
N LYS A 266 -12.61 -1.87 -10.68
CA LYS A 266 -13.96 -1.92 -10.08
C LYS A 266 -13.86 -1.82 -8.55
N GLY A 267 -14.81 -1.10 -7.95
CA GLY A 267 -14.94 -1.01 -6.49
C GLY A 267 -13.87 -0.17 -5.79
N GLU A 268 -13.70 -0.45 -4.52
CA GLU A 268 -12.85 0.30 -3.58
C GLU A 268 -11.50 -0.40 -3.42
N LEU A 269 -10.76 -0.48 -4.53
CA LEU A 269 -9.41 -1.03 -4.62
C LEU A 269 -8.48 0.08 -5.12
N TYR A 270 -7.27 0.18 -4.57
CA TYR A 270 -6.41 1.32 -4.79
C TYR A 270 -5.01 0.93 -5.25
N ALA A 271 -4.46 1.71 -6.15
CA ALA A 271 -3.04 1.73 -6.47
C ALA A 271 -2.47 3.05 -5.94
N THR A 272 -1.69 2.97 -4.88
CA THR A 272 -1.23 4.14 -4.13
C THR A 272 0.23 4.42 -4.44
N ALA A 273 0.52 5.56 -5.01
CA ALA A 273 1.90 5.98 -5.24
C ALA A 273 2.60 6.30 -3.92
N GLU A 274 3.75 5.66 -3.70
CA GLU A 274 4.59 5.85 -2.51
C GLU A 274 6.08 6.00 -2.86
N PRO A 275 6.46 6.94 -3.75
CA PRO A 275 7.85 7.18 -4.03
C PRO A 275 8.51 7.90 -2.85
N LEU A 276 9.62 7.35 -2.34
CA LEU A 276 10.35 7.86 -1.17
C LEU A 276 11.67 8.55 -1.54
N GLY A 277 12.06 8.46 -2.81
CA GLY A 277 13.30 9.00 -3.32
C GLY A 277 14.44 7.97 -3.41
N PRO A 278 15.60 8.37 -3.93
CA PRO A 278 16.70 7.46 -4.26
C PRO A 278 17.18 6.62 -3.07
N GLY A 279 17.32 5.32 -3.30
CA GLY A 279 17.82 4.40 -2.28
C GLY A 279 16.81 4.05 -1.19
N GLY A 280 15.54 4.44 -1.36
CA GLY A 280 14.49 4.12 -0.41
C GLY A 280 14.66 4.78 0.95
N ASN A 281 15.32 5.95 1.00
CA ASN A 281 15.47 6.72 2.23
C ASN A 281 14.47 7.89 2.25
N PRO A 282 13.35 7.77 2.97
CA PRO A 282 12.35 8.84 3.10
C PRO A 282 12.77 9.92 4.09
N TYR A 283 13.79 9.66 4.90
CA TYR A 283 14.14 10.47 6.07
C TYR A 283 14.48 11.94 5.80
N PRO A 284 15.06 12.32 4.67
CA PRO A 284 15.22 13.74 4.37
C PRO A 284 13.91 14.51 4.32
N ALA A 285 12.85 13.89 3.78
CA ALA A 285 11.51 14.49 3.75
C ALA A 285 10.86 14.47 5.15
N MET A 286 11.08 13.41 5.94
CA MET A 286 10.52 13.29 7.29
C MET A 286 11.14 14.26 8.30
N HIS A 287 12.38 14.68 8.12
CA HIS A 287 13.11 15.54 9.06
C HIS A 287 13.22 17.00 8.64
N GLY A 288 12.64 17.37 7.52
CA GLY A 288 12.68 18.73 6.99
C GLY A 288 11.49 19.05 6.10
N LYS A 289 11.39 20.32 5.70
CA LYS A 289 10.45 20.69 4.65
C LYS A 289 11.01 20.21 3.31
N PRO A 290 10.27 19.39 2.56
CA PRO A 290 10.66 19.03 1.21
C PRO A 290 10.70 20.28 0.32
N ASP A 291 11.50 20.21 -0.73
CA ASP A 291 11.48 21.19 -1.81
C ASP A 291 10.17 21.05 -2.60
N GLU A 292 9.31 22.05 -2.54
CA GLU A 292 7.98 22.04 -3.17
C GLU A 292 8.04 21.71 -4.67
N GLY A 293 8.99 22.33 -5.40
CA GLY A 293 9.14 22.06 -6.84
C GLY A 293 9.55 20.61 -7.13
N LYS A 294 10.35 19.99 -6.27
CA LYS A 294 10.67 18.56 -6.42
C LYS A 294 9.50 17.65 -6.10
N LEU A 295 8.64 18.04 -5.17
CA LEU A 295 7.40 17.29 -4.91
C LEU A 295 6.42 17.41 -6.07
N ASP A 296 6.28 18.60 -6.66
CA ASP A 296 5.45 18.82 -7.84
C ASP A 296 5.93 17.96 -9.01
N ASP A 297 7.24 17.95 -9.29
CA ASP A 297 7.84 17.11 -10.33
C ASP A 297 7.59 15.61 -10.04
N LEU A 298 7.79 15.19 -8.78
CA LEU A 298 7.59 13.79 -8.36
C LEU A 298 6.17 13.31 -8.61
N VAL A 299 5.19 14.13 -8.21
CA VAL A 299 3.76 13.81 -8.37
C VAL A 299 3.38 13.82 -9.86
N ASN A 300 3.72 14.88 -10.58
CA ASN A 300 3.37 15.03 -11.98
C ASN A 300 4.01 13.94 -12.88
N ASP A 301 5.29 13.62 -12.68
CA ASP A 301 5.98 12.56 -13.40
C ASP A 301 5.30 11.20 -13.16
N THR A 302 5.02 10.88 -11.90
CA THR A 302 4.39 9.61 -11.50
C THR A 302 3.00 9.44 -12.11
N VAL A 303 2.13 10.44 -11.93
CA VAL A 303 0.74 10.40 -12.43
C VAL A 303 0.70 10.33 -13.94
N SER A 304 1.47 11.18 -14.60
CA SER A 304 1.52 11.23 -16.07
C SER A 304 1.98 9.90 -16.66
N TYR A 305 3.01 9.30 -16.09
CA TYR A 305 3.52 8.02 -16.55
C TYR A 305 2.51 6.89 -16.29
N PHE A 306 1.95 6.80 -15.07
CA PHE A 306 0.94 5.79 -14.74
C PHE A 306 -0.25 5.85 -15.69
N ARG A 307 -0.85 7.01 -15.89
CA ARG A 307 -2.03 7.18 -16.75
C ARG A 307 -1.73 6.93 -18.23
N ALA A 308 -0.53 7.28 -18.70
CA ALA A 308 -0.10 6.97 -20.07
C ALA A 308 0.04 5.45 -20.27
N ARG A 309 0.64 4.72 -19.31
CA ARG A 309 0.77 3.26 -19.38
C ARG A 309 -0.57 2.57 -19.22
N GLU A 310 -1.42 3.00 -18.29
CA GLU A 310 -2.79 2.49 -18.13
C GLU A 310 -3.58 2.60 -19.44
N SER A 311 -3.55 3.76 -20.09
CA SER A 311 -4.21 3.96 -21.38
C SER A 311 -3.65 3.05 -22.47
N ALA A 312 -2.34 2.82 -22.51
CA ALA A 312 -1.71 1.93 -23.48
C ALA A 312 -2.11 0.47 -23.25
N VAL A 313 -2.11 0.00 -22.02
CA VAL A 313 -2.51 -1.36 -21.63
C VAL A 313 -3.99 -1.60 -21.95
N LYS A 314 -4.88 -0.67 -21.62
CA LYS A 314 -6.32 -0.77 -21.98
C LYS A 314 -6.51 -0.90 -23.48
N LYS A 315 -5.78 -0.11 -24.28
CA LYS A 315 -5.84 -0.19 -25.75
C LYS A 315 -5.28 -1.50 -26.31
N GLU A 316 -4.31 -2.10 -25.64
CA GLU A 316 -3.72 -3.38 -26.04
C GLU A 316 -4.64 -4.56 -25.74
N LEU A 317 -5.39 -4.49 -24.62
CA LEU A 317 -6.29 -5.54 -24.17
C LEU A 317 -7.67 -5.50 -24.85
N GLY A 318 -8.14 -4.33 -25.28
CA GLY A 318 -9.42 -4.13 -25.99
C GLY A 318 -9.23 -4.03 -27.48
#